data_35e9eabd432e40269358eecde525a31c
#
_entry.id   35e9eabd432e40269358eecde525a31c
#
_cell.length_a   1.000
_cell.length_b   1.000
_cell.length_c   1.000
_cell.angle_alpha   90.00
_cell.angle_beta   90.00
_cell.angle_gamma   90.00
#
_symmetry.space_group_name_H-M   'P 1'
#
loop_
_entity.id
_entity.type
_entity.pdbx_description
1 polymer ?
#
loop_
_entity_poly.entity_id
_entity_poly.type
_entity_poly.pdbx_seq_one_letter_code
_entity_poly.pdbx_strand_id
1 'polypeptide(L)'
;MNLKKNIIVLFLIVSLSACVGSSSRGIFGTGVSVALDPRTLGTQIDDSIMQKNLQARLTFVEKKYFIKISVKVLDGRIFLGGKVDEPEEKLNITKMAWETKGARSVKNNIAIKQKFSFKNIVTDVLITSQL
;
A
#
# COMPACT_ATOMS: atom_id res chain seq x y z
N MET A 1 6.12 53.69 -4.87
CA MET A 1 5.41 52.72 -5.73
C MET A 1 5.90 51.26 -5.56
N ASN A 2 7.06 51.09 -4.95
CA ASN A 2 7.67 49.74 -4.85
C ASN A 2 7.37 49.01 -3.53
N LEU A 3 6.88 49.70 -2.50
CA LEU A 3 6.62 49.14 -1.18
C LEU A 3 5.54 48.02 -1.23
N LYS A 4 4.43 48.28 -1.91
CA LYS A 4 3.34 47.29 -2.08
C LYS A 4 3.81 46.10 -2.87
N LYS A 5 4.61 46.30 -3.92
CA LYS A 5 5.19 45.23 -4.74
C LYS A 5 6.16 44.37 -3.93
N ASN A 6 7.00 44.98 -3.11
CA ASN A 6 7.95 44.30 -2.24
C ASN A 6 7.24 43.48 -1.15
N ILE A 7 6.13 44.00 -0.59
CA ILE A 7 5.32 43.29 0.39
C ILE A 7 4.66 42.03 -0.25
N ILE A 8 4.16 42.15 -1.49
CA ILE A 8 3.56 41.04 -2.22
C ILE A 8 4.61 39.98 -2.52
N VAL A 9 5.81 40.37 -2.96
CA VAL A 9 6.91 39.47 -3.23
C VAL A 9 7.38 38.76 -1.95
N LEU A 10 7.49 39.49 -0.84
CA LEU A 10 7.84 38.92 0.46
C LEU A 10 6.79 37.91 0.93
N PHE A 11 5.51 38.24 0.76
CA PHE A 11 4.40 37.31 1.11
C PHE A 11 4.39 36.04 0.24
N LEU A 12 4.72 36.20 -1.04
CA LEU A 12 4.84 35.07 -1.98
C LEU A 12 6.00 34.14 -1.58
N ILE A 13 7.15 34.71 -1.18
CA ILE A 13 8.32 33.89 -0.75
C ILE A 13 8.02 33.15 0.56
N VAL A 14 7.34 33.77 1.51
CA VAL A 14 6.96 33.15 2.78
C VAL A 14 5.94 32.03 2.57
N SER A 15 5.00 32.15 1.60
CA SER A 15 4.02 31.11 1.31
C SER A 15 4.62 29.90 0.61
N LEU A 16 5.72 30.04 -0.14
CA LEU A 16 6.42 28.90 -0.73
C LEU A 16 7.19 28.07 0.31
N SER A 17 7.57 28.64 1.43
CA SER A 17 8.28 27.93 2.51
C SER A 17 7.38 27.01 3.34
N ALA A 18 6.06 27.19 3.27
CA ALA A 18 5.10 26.43 4.07
C ALA A 18 4.86 24.97 3.57
N CYS A 19 5.37 24.61 2.38
CA CYS A 19 5.22 23.26 1.83
C CYS A 19 6.29 22.24 2.28
N VAL A 20 7.27 22.67 3.09
CA VAL A 20 8.41 21.81 3.48
C VAL A 20 8.23 21.12 4.84
N GLY A 21 7.12 21.29 5.52
CA GLY A 21 7.09 20.96 6.94
C GLY A 21 5.94 20.14 7.50
N SER A 22 5.05 19.55 6.72
CA SER A 22 3.85 18.94 7.32
C SER A 22 3.69 17.42 7.15
N SER A 23 4.70 16.70 6.70
CA SER A 23 4.65 15.27 6.87
C SER A 23 5.70 14.86 7.91
N SER A 24 5.27 14.15 8.94
CA SER A 24 6.11 13.48 9.94
C SER A 24 7.10 12.46 9.32
N ARG A 25 7.17 12.43 7.99
CA ARG A 25 8.16 11.78 7.15
C ARG A 25 8.97 12.81 6.37
N GLY A 26 9.48 13.82 7.04
CA GLY A 26 10.40 14.77 6.45
C GLY A 26 11.65 14.09 5.89
N ILE A 27 12.38 14.78 5.03
CA ILE A 27 13.63 14.34 4.40
C ILE A 27 14.59 13.66 5.41
N PHE A 28 14.61 14.16 6.64
CA PHE A 28 15.40 13.59 7.73
C PHE A 28 14.86 12.24 8.25
N GLY A 29 13.53 12.07 8.32
CA GLY A 29 12.90 10.81 8.75
C GLY A 29 13.15 9.66 7.78
N THR A 30 13.13 9.95 6.47
CA THR A 30 13.43 8.95 5.44
C THR A 30 14.90 8.56 5.47
N GLY A 31 15.82 9.52 5.63
CA GLY A 31 17.26 9.26 5.70
C GLY A 31 17.64 8.43 6.93
N VAL A 32 17.07 8.73 8.10
CA VAL A 32 17.31 7.97 9.32
C VAL A 32 16.75 6.55 9.22
N SER A 33 15.55 6.38 8.65
CA SER A 33 14.96 5.04 8.46
C SER A 33 15.81 4.16 7.55
N VAL A 34 16.36 4.73 6.48
CA VAL A 34 17.25 4.02 5.54
C VAL A 34 18.58 3.66 6.22
N ALA A 35 19.15 4.55 7.04
CA ALA A 35 20.40 4.31 7.74
C ALA A 35 20.31 3.24 8.84
N LEU A 36 19.14 3.06 9.44
CA LEU A 36 18.88 2.07 10.48
C LEU A 36 18.39 0.71 9.94
N ASP A 37 18.05 0.63 8.66
CA ASP A 37 17.65 -0.63 8.03
C ASP A 37 18.91 -1.46 7.71
N PRO A 38 19.01 -2.70 8.20
CA PRO A 38 20.19 -3.56 8.00
C PRO A 38 20.38 -4.00 6.54
N ARG A 39 19.37 -3.76 5.66
CA ARG A 39 19.48 -4.08 4.23
C ARG A 39 20.34 -3.05 3.51
N THR A 40 21.03 -3.49 2.46
CA THR A 40 21.78 -2.56 1.61
C THR A 40 20.86 -1.55 0.91
N LEU A 41 21.38 -0.36 0.60
CA LEU A 41 20.64 0.65 -0.17
C LEU A 41 20.14 0.10 -1.51
N GLY A 42 20.95 -0.70 -2.20
CA GLY A 42 20.58 -1.34 -3.46
C GLY A 42 19.35 -2.24 -3.28
N THR A 43 19.34 -3.10 -2.28
CA THR A 43 18.19 -3.97 -1.98
C THR A 43 16.94 -3.17 -1.66
N GLN A 44 17.05 -2.07 -0.92
CA GLN A 44 15.90 -1.21 -0.60
C GLN A 44 15.32 -0.53 -1.83
N ILE A 45 16.17 -0.11 -2.77
CA ILE A 45 15.75 0.48 -4.06
C ILE A 45 15.06 -0.57 -4.91
N ASP A 46 15.65 -1.76 -5.05
CA ASP A 46 15.08 -2.86 -5.82
C ASP A 46 13.72 -3.30 -5.27
N ASP A 47 13.60 -3.44 -3.96
CA ASP A 47 12.34 -3.75 -3.27
C ASP A 47 11.28 -2.67 -3.55
N SER A 48 11.67 -1.40 -3.52
CA SER A 48 10.76 -0.27 -3.78
C SER A 48 10.27 -0.25 -5.22
N ILE A 49 11.15 -0.53 -6.18
CA ILE A 49 10.79 -0.62 -7.60
C ILE A 49 9.84 -1.79 -7.82
N MET A 50 10.15 -2.95 -7.27
CA MET A 50 9.32 -4.15 -7.35
C MET A 50 7.92 -3.91 -6.77
N GLN A 51 7.84 -3.29 -5.60
CA GLN A 51 6.58 -2.94 -4.93
C GLN A 51 5.72 -2.02 -5.81
N LYS A 52 6.32 -0.95 -6.33
CA LYS A 52 5.60 0.01 -7.19
C LYS A 52 5.13 -0.62 -8.50
N ASN A 53 5.97 -1.45 -9.14
CA ASN A 53 5.61 -2.16 -10.36
C ASN A 53 4.42 -3.10 -10.14
N LEU A 54 4.46 -3.91 -9.09
CA LEU A 54 3.35 -4.81 -8.79
C LEU A 54 2.07 -4.02 -8.46
N GLN A 55 2.18 -2.96 -7.66
CA GLN A 55 1.03 -2.13 -7.31
C GLN A 55 0.42 -1.43 -8.54
N ALA A 56 1.26 -0.94 -9.46
CA ALA A 56 0.79 -0.38 -10.73
C ALA A 56 0.06 -1.42 -11.58
N ARG A 57 0.65 -2.63 -11.76
CA ARG A 57 0.01 -3.73 -12.51
C ARG A 57 -1.34 -4.11 -11.93
N LEU A 58 -1.45 -4.22 -10.61
CA LEU A 58 -2.72 -4.50 -9.93
C LEU A 58 -3.75 -3.40 -10.18
N THR A 59 -3.33 -2.14 -10.14
CA THR A 59 -4.20 -0.98 -10.41
C THR A 59 -4.69 -0.95 -11.85
N PHE A 60 -3.86 -1.37 -12.81
CA PHE A 60 -4.24 -1.47 -14.23
C PHE A 60 -5.28 -2.55 -14.47
N VAL A 61 -5.22 -3.67 -13.74
CA VAL A 61 -6.24 -4.72 -13.83
C VAL A 61 -7.57 -4.22 -13.25
N GLU A 62 -7.54 -3.70 -12.04
CA GLU A 62 -8.71 -3.09 -11.42
C GLU A 62 -8.31 -1.94 -10.48
N LYS A 63 -8.86 -0.76 -10.71
CA LYS A 63 -8.58 0.44 -9.90
C LYS A 63 -8.88 0.25 -8.41
N LYS A 64 -9.85 -0.62 -8.07
CA LYS A 64 -10.19 -0.92 -6.68
C LYS A 64 -9.03 -1.56 -5.90
N TYR A 65 -8.10 -2.25 -6.58
CA TYR A 65 -6.97 -2.90 -5.91
C TYR A 65 -5.97 -1.90 -5.34
N PHE A 66 -5.90 -0.70 -5.90
CA PHE A 66 -5.04 0.36 -5.34
C PHE A 66 -5.37 0.66 -3.86
N ILE A 67 -6.65 0.63 -3.51
CA ILE A 67 -7.13 0.95 -2.15
C ILE A 67 -7.28 -0.33 -1.30
N LYS A 68 -7.74 -1.43 -1.92
CA LYS A 68 -8.10 -2.66 -1.20
C LYS A 68 -6.93 -3.58 -0.94
N ILE A 69 -5.87 -3.51 -1.77
CA ILE A 69 -4.73 -4.43 -1.70
C ILE A 69 -3.47 -3.67 -1.29
N SER A 70 -2.87 -4.13 -0.21
CA SER A 70 -1.58 -3.66 0.26
C SER A 70 -0.48 -4.57 -0.26
N VAL A 71 0.54 -3.98 -0.86
CA VAL A 71 1.75 -4.67 -1.34
C VAL A 71 2.93 -4.14 -0.55
N LYS A 72 3.72 -5.03 0.03
CA LYS A 72 5.00 -4.71 0.66
C LYS A 72 6.07 -5.67 0.17
N VAL A 73 7.25 -5.16 -0.14
CA VAL A 73 8.38 -5.97 -0.56
C VAL A 73 9.55 -5.76 0.39
N LEU A 74 10.16 -6.85 0.85
CA LEU A 74 11.30 -6.85 1.74
C LEU A 74 12.27 -7.96 1.29
N ASP A 75 13.44 -7.58 0.80
CA ASP A 75 14.46 -8.51 0.31
C ASP A 75 13.92 -9.49 -0.73
N GLY A 76 13.17 -8.96 -1.72
CA GLY A 76 12.52 -9.75 -2.77
C GLY A 76 11.34 -10.60 -2.29
N ARG A 77 10.98 -10.55 -1.02
CA ARG A 77 9.80 -11.23 -0.47
C ARG A 77 8.60 -10.33 -0.53
N ILE A 78 7.57 -10.74 -1.25
CA ILE A 78 6.34 -10.00 -1.47
C ILE A 78 5.30 -10.40 -0.42
N PHE A 79 4.79 -9.43 0.30
CA PHE A 79 3.71 -9.58 1.26
C PHE A 79 2.46 -8.89 0.69
N LEU A 80 1.41 -9.67 0.50
CA LEU A 80 0.11 -9.20 0.05
C LEU A 80 -0.87 -9.19 1.21
N GLY A 81 -1.58 -8.09 1.40
CA GLY A 81 -2.62 -7.95 2.42
C GLY A 81 -3.84 -7.26 1.84
N GLY A 82 -4.95 -7.30 2.58
CA GLY A 82 -6.19 -6.63 2.19
C GLY A 82 -7.38 -7.56 2.13
N LYS A 83 -8.42 -7.15 1.39
CA LYS A 83 -9.66 -7.92 1.25
C LYS A 83 -10.15 -7.88 -0.19
N VAL A 84 -10.55 -9.04 -0.71
CA VAL A 84 -11.19 -9.21 -2.03
C VAL A 84 -12.58 -9.80 -1.87
N ASP A 85 -13.39 -9.65 -2.89
CA ASP A 85 -14.77 -10.11 -2.88
C ASP A 85 -14.87 -11.59 -3.31
N GLU A 86 -14.01 -12.02 -4.24
CA GLU A 86 -14.04 -13.37 -4.82
C GLU A 86 -12.70 -14.13 -4.66
N PRO A 87 -12.73 -15.47 -4.50
CA PRO A 87 -11.51 -16.28 -4.42
C PRO A 87 -10.60 -16.18 -5.66
N GLU A 88 -11.20 -16.01 -6.84
CA GLU A 88 -10.47 -15.86 -8.10
C GLU A 88 -9.61 -14.60 -8.12
N GLU A 89 -10.09 -13.49 -7.55
CA GLU A 89 -9.32 -12.26 -7.41
C GLU A 89 -8.04 -12.52 -6.59
N LYS A 90 -8.17 -13.23 -5.48
CA LYS A 90 -7.03 -13.60 -4.64
C LYS A 90 -6.01 -14.44 -5.40
N LEU A 91 -6.46 -15.41 -6.21
CA LEU A 91 -5.60 -16.26 -7.02
C LEU A 91 -4.87 -15.44 -8.10
N ASN A 92 -5.58 -14.59 -8.82
CA ASN A 92 -5.01 -13.73 -9.85
C ASN A 92 -3.95 -12.77 -9.31
N ILE A 93 -4.22 -12.13 -8.17
CA ILE A 93 -3.27 -11.25 -7.49
C ILE A 93 -2.02 -12.03 -7.07
N THR A 94 -2.18 -13.24 -6.56
CA THR A 94 -1.05 -14.11 -6.19
C THR A 94 -0.20 -14.47 -7.40
N LYS A 95 -0.82 -14.83 -8.52
CA LYS A 95 -0.14 -15.13 -9.77
C LYS A 95 0.68 -13.93 -10.26
N MET A 96 0.07 -12.75 -10.29
CA MET A 96 0.76 -11.52 -10.69
C MET A 96 1.96 -11.20 -9.80
N ALA A 97 1.87 -11.50 -8.51
CA ALA A 97 2.99 -11.32 -7.59
C ALA A 97 4.14 -12.28 -7.90
N TRP A 98 3.88 -13.55 -8.20
CA TRP A 98 4.89 -14.51 -8.60
C TRP A 98 5.55 -14.18 -9.94
N GLU A 99 4.81 -13.60 -10.87
CA GLU A 99 5.32 -13.12 -12.17
C GLU A 99 6.17 -11.85 -12.07
N THR A 100 6.25 -11.23 -10.89
CA THR A 100 7.04 -10.03 -10.69
C THR A 100 8.53 -10.35 -10.70
N LYS A 101 9.29 -9.70 -11.58
CA LYS A 101 10.73 -9.93 -11.71
C LYS A 101 11.45 -9.67 -10.39
N GLY A 102 12.22 -10.65 -9.94
CA GLY A 102 12.98 -10.56 -8.69
C GLY A 102 12.22 -11.10 -7.46
N ALA A 103 10.98 -11.54 -7.61
CA ALA A 103 10.23 -12.16 -6.53
C ALA A 103 10.90 -13.46 -6.05
N ARG A 104 11.28 -13.50 -4.78
CA ARG A 104 11.86 -14.69 -4.13
C ARG A 104 10.81 -15.53 -3.43
N SER A 105 9.83 -14.87 -2.85
CA SER A 105 8.68 -15.53 -2.21
C SER A 105 7.46 -14.60 -2.18
N VAL A 106 6.28 -15.20 -2.12
CA VAL A 106 5.01 -14.48 -2.01
C VAL A 106 4.24 -15.01 -0.81
N LYS A 107 3.98 -14.13 0.15
CA LYS A 107 3.12 -14.41 1.30
C LYS A 107 1.78 -13.69 1.10
N ASN A 108 0.73 -14.47 0.88
CA ASN A 108 -0.60 -13.94 0.63
C ASN A 108 -1.48 -14.00 1.88
N ASN A 109 -1.71 -12.85 2.50
CA ASN A 109 -2.60 -12.66 3.63
C ASN A 109 -3.90 -11.94 3.21
N ILE A 110 -4.27 -11.97 1.93
CA ILE A 110 -5.52 -11.39 1.45
C ILE A 110 -6.69 -12.24 1.99
N ALA A 111 -7.62 -11.58 2.68
CA ALA A 111 -8.85 -12.18 3.12
C ALA A 111 -9.93 -12.10 2.03
N ILE A 112 -10.77 -13.12 1.95
CA ILE A 112 -11.96 -13.10 1.09
C ILE A 112 -13.12 -12.62 1.95
N LYS A 113 -13.88 -11.64 1.46
CA LYS A 113 -15.09 -11.19 2.15
C LYS A 113 -16.11 -12.32 2.14
N GLN A 114 -16.49 -12.77 3.33
CA GLN A 114 -17.63 -13.69 3.44
C GLN A 114 -18.89 -12.92 3.05
N LYS A 115 -19.62 -13.43 2.04
CA LYS A 115 -20.98 -12.96 1.78
C LYS A 115 -21.80 -13.34 3.01
N PHE A 116 -22.27 -12.33 3.74
CA PHE A 116 -23.17 -12.52 4.86
C PHE A 116 -24.46 -13.16 4.31
N SER A 117 -24.59 -14.47 4.47
CA SER A 117 -25.81 -15.19 4.15
C SER A 117 -26.63 -15.30 5.43
N PHE A 118 -27.73 -14.59 5.49
CA PHE A 118 -28.71 -14.71 6.57
C PHE A 118 -29.14 -16.17 6.78
N LYS A 119 -29.09 -16.98 5.74
CA LYS A 119 -29.41 -18.40 5.78
C LYS A 119 -28.49 -19.19 6.73
N ASN A 120 -27.20 -18.88 6.78
CA ASN A 120 -26.25 -19.54 7.65
C ASN A 120 -26.48 -19.19 9.13
N ILE A 121 -26.83 -17.93 9.41
CA ILE A 121 -27.14 -17.48 10.77
C ILE A 121 -28.38 -18.18 11.31
N VAL A 122 -29.41 -18.28 10.50
CA VAL A 122 -30.67 -18.98 10.89
C VAL A 122 -30.40 -20.45 11.16
N THR A 123 -29.57 -21.10 10.33
CA THR A 123 -29.23 -22.52 10.52
C THR A 123 -28.44 -22.73 11.82
N ASP A 124 -27.44 -21.89 12.10
CA ASP A 124 -26.64 -21.98 13.33
C ASP A 124 -27.46 -21.74 14.59
N VAL A 125 -28.38 -20.77 14.55
CA VAL A 125 -29.31 -20.50 15.68
C VAL A 125 -30.27 -21.66 15.89
N LEU A 126 -30.80 -22.27 14.83
CA LEU A 126 -31.69 -23.41 14.94
C LEU A 126 -31.01 -24.66 15.50
N ILE A 127 -29.74 -24.91 15.11
CA ILE A 127 -28.96 -26.02 15.65
C ILE A 127 -28.70 -25.82 17.16
N THR A 128 -28.33 -24.59 17.54
CA THR A 128 -28.04 -24.28 18.96
C THR A 128 -29.30 -24.36 19.85
N SER A 129 -30.49 -24.11 19.29
CA SER A 129 -31.74 -24.15 20.04
C SER A 129 -32.33 -25.57 20.24
N GLN A 130 -31.74 -26.59 19.59
CA GLN A 130 -32.15 -27.99 19.68
C GLN A 130 -31.28 -28.81 20.66
N LEU A 131 -30.28 -28.20 21.25
CA LEU A 131 -29.44 -28.76 22.29
C LEU A 131 -29.92 -28.29 23.64
#